data_d4c1dc7d87d75bc0e0ead066900cd8a1
#
_entry.id   d4c1dc7d87d75bc0e0ead066900cd8a1
#
_cell.length_a   1.000
_cell.length_b   1.000
_cell.length_c   1.000
_cell.angle_alpha   90.00
_cell.angle_beta   90.00
_cell.angle_gamma   90.00
#
_symmetry.space_group_name_H-M   'P 1'
#
loop_
_entity.id
_entity.type
_entity.pdbx_description
1 polymer ?
#
loop_
_entity_poly.entity_id
_entity_poly.type
_entity_poly.pdbx_seq_one_letter_code
_entity_poly.pdbx_strand_id
1 'polypeptide(L)'
;AVAINIDPEILIVDEALSVGDVFFQAKCYHKFEEFKKQGKTILFVSHDLSSISKYCDRVVLLNQGVKVDEGSPKAMVDLYKRFLVHQEGEPEKHIAREGEWRSKIQVNPNLLEYGEKLAEIIDFAVADKNGKLTNTIEKGSTCTFKMKIEFHKDLQEPIVAFTIKDMRGTEITGTNTMFERITTPTGEDGDIYVVSYRQRADLQGGEYLISFGLTGYSGGDFVVYHRLYDACSLVVVSSKNTVGFYDMNSEIAVCREETTGSVGAGVKKPGQA
;
A
#
# COMPACT_ATOMS: atom_id res chain seq x y z
N ALA A 1 0.80 -26.47 13.91
CA ALA A 1 2.14 -27.11 13.82
C ALA A 1 2.10 -28.44 13.04
N VAL A 2 1.04 -29.25 13.16
CA VAL A 2 0.98 -30.57 12.51
C VAL A 2 0.82 -30.45 10.98
N ALA A 3 -0.04 -29.56 10.50
CA ALA A 3 -0.35 -29.40 9.08
C ALA A 3 0.83 -28.95 8.19
N ILE A 4 1.84 -28.32 8.78
CA ILE A 4 3.01 -27.81 8.05
C ILE A 4 4.02 -28.94 7.70
N ASN A 5 3.95 -30.06 8.41
CA ASN A 5 4.84 -31.21 8.23
C ASN A 5 4.25 -32.33 7.36
N ILE A 6 3.07 -32.09 6.78
CA ILE A 6 2.43 -33.02 5.85
C ILE A 6 2.82 -32.61 4.43
N ASP A 7 2.89 -33.54 3.50
CA ASP A 7 3.08 -33.26 2.06
C ASP A 7 1.75 -33.51 1.31
N PRO A 8 0.77 -32.58 1.38
CA PRO A 8 -0.53 -32.76 0.75
C PRO A 8 -0.47 -32.41 -0.74
N GLU A 9 -1.33 -33.00 -1.54
CA GLU A 9 -1.63 -32.55 -2.91
C GLU A 9 -2.52 -31.31 -2.90
N ILE A 10 -3.47 -31.26 -1.95
CA ILE A 10 -4.40 -30.14 -1.74
C ILE A 10 -4.32 -29.74 -0.27
N LEU A 11 -3.98 -28.49 -0.01
CA LEU A 11 -3.97 -27.90 1.33
C LEU A 11 -5.14 -26.93 1.48
N ILE A 12 -5.98 -27.16 2.49
CA ILE A 12 -7.06 -26.22 2.84
C ILE A 12 -6.68 -25.53 4.14
N VAL A 13 -6.67 -24.20 4.13
CA VAL A 13 -6.33 -23.35 5.26
C VAL A 13 -7.45 -22.36 5.50
N ASP A 14 -8.10 -22.49 6.64
CA ASP A 14 -9.20 -21.63 7.06
C ASP A 14 -8.76 -20.83 8.29
N GLU A 15 -8.52 -19.53 8.10
CA GLU A 15 -8.12 -18.53 9.10
C GLU A 15 -6.93 -18.91 10.03
N ALA A 16 -6.31 -20.06 9.81
CA ALA A 16 -5.30 -20.64 10.71
C ALA A 16 -3.98 -19.87 10.79
N LEU A 17 -3.76 -18.86 9.93
CA LEU A 17 -2.53 -18.07 9.89
C LEU A 17 -2.57 -16.84 10.78
N SER A 18 -3.73 -16.46 11.27
CA SER A 18 -3.91 -15.37 12.25
C SER A 18 -3.55 -15.79 13.68
N VAL A 19 -3.27 -17.08 13.90
CA VAL A 19 -3.01 -17.66 15.22
C VAL A 19 -1.53 -18.04 15.34
N GLY A 20 -0.87 -17.51 16.37
CA GLY A 20 0.53 -17.79 16.69
C GLY A 20 1.42 -16.55 16.72
N ASP A 21 2.68 -16.75 17.08
CA ASP A 21 3.66 -15.66 17.04
C ASP A 21 4.12 -15.35 15.60
N VAL A 22 4.75 -14.19 15.44
CA VAL A 22 5.22 -13.68 14.13
C VAL A 22 6.18 -14.66 13.43
N PHE A 23 7.01 -15.37 14.18
CA PHE A 23 7.95 -16.35 13.63
C PHE A 23 7.24 -17.60 13.10
N PHE A 24 6.17 -18.01 13.78
CA PHE A 24 5.34 -19.12 13.32
C PHE A 24 4.58 -18.74 12.05
N GLN A 25 4.00 -17.55 12.01
CA GLN A 25 3.32 -17.04 10.81
C GLN A 25 4.29 -16.97 9.62
N ALA A 26 5.49 -16.40 9.79
CA ALA A 26 6.50 -16.33 8.75
C ALA A 26 6.88 -17.73 8.22
N LYS A 27 6.99 -18.73 9.12
CA LYS A 27 7.29 -20.12 8.75
C LYS A 27 6.14 -20.76 7.96
N CYS A 28 4.89 -20.46 8.29
CA CYS A 28 3.72 -20.92 7.55
C CYS A 28 3.71 -20.35 6.14
N TYR A 29 3.92 -19.05 5.98
CA TYR A 29 3.97 -18.41 4.67
C TYR A 29 5.12 -18.91 3.79
N HIS A 30 6.30 -19.13 4.38
CA HIS A 30 7.42 -19.73 3.66
C HIS A 30 7.06 -21.14 3.13
N LYS A 31 6.35 -21.93 3.94
CA LYS A 31 5.89 -23.25 3.53
C LYS A 31 4.84 -23.20 2.43
N PHE A 32 3.98 -22.19 2.41
CA PHE A 32 3.04 -21.96 1.31
C PHE A 32 3.77 -21.70 0.00
N GLU A 33 4.81 -20.88 0.02
CA GLU A 33 5.62 -20.62 -1.17
C GLU A 33 6.33 -21.89 -1.67
N GLU A 34 6.80 -22.76 -0.76
CA GLU A 34 7.37 -24.06 -1.13
C GLU A 34 6.32 -24.95 -1.82
N PHE A 35 5.13 -25.11 -1.24
CA PHE A 35 4.05 -25.89 -1.82
C PHE A 35 3.60 -25.36 -3.18
N LYS A 36 3.51 -24.04 -3.31
CA LYS A 36 3.20 -23.38 -4.57
C LYS A 36 4.24 -23.67 -5.65
N LYS A 37 5.54 -23.61 -5.31
CA LYS A 37 6.65 -23.99 -6.21
C LYS A 37 6.61 -25.47 -6.64
N GLN A 38 6.09 -26.34 -5.78
CA GLN A 38 5.89 -27.76 -6.05
C GLN A 38 4.63 -28.06 -6.87
N GLY A 39 3.85 -27.05 -7.24
CA GLY A 39 2.61 -27.19 -7.99
C GLY A 39 1.41 -27.72 -7.17
N LYS A 40 1.49 -27.66 -5.83
CA LYS A 40 0.39 -28.06 -4.96
C LYS A 40 -0.75 -27.05 -5.02
N THR A 41 -1.98 -27.53 -4.82
CA THR A 41 -3.15 -26.67 -4.74
C THR A 41 -3.39 -26.22 -3.30
N ILE A 42 -3.51 -24.89 -3.10
CA ILE A 42 -3.80 -24.31 -1.78
C ILE A 42 -5.14 -23.57 -1.85
N LEU A 43 -6.10 -24.00 -1.04
CA LEU A 43 -7.34 -23.26 -0.79
C LEU A 43 -7.17 -22.47 0.50
N PHE A 44 -7.07 -21.15 0.35
CA PHE A 44 -6.83 -20.24 1.46
C PHE A 44 -8.06 -19.40 1.74
N VAL A 45 -8.64 -19.54 2.93
CA VAL A 45 -9.77 -18.75 3.40
C VAL A 45 -9.27 -17.76 4.44
N SER A 46 -9.47 -16.48 4.20
CA SER A 46 -9.05 -15.41 5.11
C SER A 46 -9.85 -14.14 4.87
N HIS A 47 -9.95 -13.31 5.90
CA HIS A 47 -10.42 -11.93 5.82
C HIS A 47 -9.25 -10.92 5.78
N ASP A 48 -7.99 -11.38 5.90
CA ASP A 48 -6.81 -10.53 5.71
C ASP A 48 -6.52 -10.30 4.23
N LEU A 49 -6.99 -9.15 3.74
CA LEU A 49 -6.85 -8.75 2.34
C LEU A 49 -5.39 -8.63 1.89
N SER A 50 -4.48 -8.31 2.82
CA SER A 50 -3.04 -8.20 2.53
C SER A 50 -2.45 -9.57 2.19
N SER A 51 -2.77 -10.59 3.00
CA SER A 51 -2.37 -11.98 2.73
C SER A 51 -2.98 -12.53 1.45
N ILE A 52 -4.27 -12.23 1.18
CA ILE A 52 -4.93 -12.61 -0.07
C ILE A 52 -4.22 -11.99 -1.27
N SER A 53 -3.94 -10.68 -1.25
CA SER A 53 -3.24 -9.99 -2.34
C SER A 53 -1.85 -10.55 -2.59
N LYS A 54 -1.14 -10.96 -1.53
CA LYS A 54 0.25 -11.40 -1.61
C LYS A 54 0.41 -12.86 -2.05
N TYR A 55 -0.45 -13.76 -1.56
CA TYR A 55 -0.22 -15.20 -1.68
C TYR A 55 -1.15 -15.91 -2.66
N CYS A 56 -2.32 -15.35 -2.98
CA CYS A 56 -3.28 -15.95 -3.88
C CYS A 56 -2.98 -15.62 -5.35
N ASP A 57 -3.27 -16.55 -6.25
CA ASP A 57 -3.23 -16.34 -7.71
C ASP A 57 -4.62 -16.02 -8.26
N ARG A 58 -5.66 -16.54 -7.59
CA ARG A 58 -7.07 -16.35 -7.92
C ARG A 58 -7.87 -16.27 -6.63
N VAL A 59 -8.89 -15.44 -6.60
CA VAL A 59 -9.79 -15.26 -5.45
C VAL A 59 -11.22 -15.47 -5.87
N VAL A 60 -12.00 -16.15 -5.04
CA VAL A 60 -13.44 -16.28 -5.14
C VAL A 60 -14.07 -15.48 -4.01
N LEU A 61 -14.90 -14.51 -4.36
CA LEU A 61 -15.65 -13.70 -3.39
C LEU A 61 -16.98 -14.38 -3.07
N LEU A 62 -17.18 -14.62 -1.78
CA LEU A 62 -18.44 -15.17 -1.26
C LEU A 62 -19.14 -14.11 -0.41
N ASN A 63 -20.45 -13.99 -0.57
CA ASN A 63 -21.33 -13.21 0.30
C ASN A 63 -22.55 -14.02 0.69
N GLN A 64 -22.80 -14.18 1.99
CA GLN A 64 -23.91 -14.96 2.55
C GLN A 64 -24.05 -16.38 1.93
N GLY A 65 -22.89 -17.03 1.69
CA GLY A 65 -22.86 -18.39 1.11
C GLY A 65 -23.04 -18.45 -0.42
N VAL A 66 -23.21 -17.30 -1.07
CA VAL A 66 -23.35 -17.21 -2.54
C VAL A 66 -22.05 -16.69 -3.14
N LYS A 67 -21.62 -17.33 -4.25
CA LYS A 67 -20.50 -16.82 -5.04
C LYS A 67 -20.92 -15.54 -5.76
N VAL A 68 -20.26 -14.44 -5.42
CA VAL A 68 -20.49 -13.12 -6.04
C VAL A 68 -19.70 -13.03 -7.35
N ASP A 69 -18.38 -13.28 -7.26
CA ASP A 69 -17.49 -13.18 -8.42
C ASP A 69 -16.19 -13.95 -8.15
N GLU A 70 -15.37 -14.10 -9.20
CA GLU A 70 -14.01 -14.65 -9.09
C GLU A 70 -13.05 -13.95 -10.05
N GLY A 71 -11.80 -13.82 -9.66
CA GLY A 71 -10.80 -13.15 -10.50
C GLY A 71 -9.46 -12.98 -9.84
N SER A 72 -8.70 -12.00 -10.33
CA SER A 72 -7.41 -11.64 -9.72
C SER A 72 -7.58 -11.15 -8.29
N PRO A 73 -6.60 -11.36 -7.39
CA PRO A 73 -6.66 -10.89 -6.01
C PRO A 73 -6.99 -9.41 -5.92
N LYS A 74 -6.35 -8.58 -6.73
CA LYS A 74 -6.60 -7.13 -6.79
C LYS A 74 -8.07 -6.82 -7.07
N ALA A 75 -8.64 -7.37 -8.13
CA ALA A 75 -10.02 -7.09 -8.53
C ALA A 75 -11.01 -7.52 -7.44
N MET A 76 -10.80 -8.69 -6.85
CA MET A 76 -11.69 -9.24 -5.83
C MET A 76 -11.56 -8.51 -4.48
N VAL A 77 -10.37 -8.08 -4.11
CA VAL A 77 -10.17 -7.24 -2.92
C VAL A 77 -10.85 -5.88 -3.08
N ASP A 78 -10.73 -5.25 -4.24
CA ASP A 78 -11.38 -3.98 -4.52
C ASP A 78 -12.92 -4.15 -4.56
N LEU A 79 -13.43 -5.26 -5.11
CA LEU A 79 -14.84 -5.61 -5.07
C LEU A 79 -15.33 -5.84 -3.63
N TYR A 80 -14.59 -6.61 -2.82
CA TYR A 80 -14.92 -6.84 -1.42
C TYR A 80 -14.99 -5.55 -0.61
N LYS A 81 -14.04 -4.64 -0.80
CA LYS A 81 -14.04 -3.32 -0.15
C LYS A 81 -15.32 -2.51 -0.50
N ARG A 82 -15.81 -2.60 -1.74
CA ARG A 82 -17.08 -1.98 -2.13
C ARG A 82 -18.28 -2.59 -1.40
N PHE A 83 -18.33 -3.92 -1.29
CA PHE A 83 -19.38 -4.60 -0.53
C PHE A 83 -19.43 -4.19 0.94
N LEU A 84 -18.26 -4.02 1.59
CA LEU A 84 -18.18 -3.60 2.99
C LEU A 84 -18.81 -2.23 3.24
N VAL A 85 -18.82 -1.33 2.25
CA VAL A 85 -19.40 0.01 2.35
C VAL A 85 -20.81 0.11 1.76
N HIS A 86 -21.46 -1.04 1.51
CA HIS A 86 -22.85 -1.15 1.01
C HIS A 86 -23.13 -0.39 -0.31
N GLN A 87 -22.11 -0.27 -1.17
CA GLN A 87 -22.25 0.43 -2.43
C GLN A 87 -22.27 -0.51 -3.62
N GLU A 88 -23.46 -0.69 -4.19
CA GLU A 88 -23.69 -1.36 -5.46
C GLU A 88 -23.77 -0.28 -6.56
N GLY A 89 -22.82 -0.31 -7.50
CA GLY A 89 -22.83 0.57 -8.68
C GLY A 89 -21.74 0.19 -9.65
N GLU A 90 -22.02 0.32 -10.95
CA GLU A 90 -21.00 0.22 -11.98
C GLU A 90 -20.05 1.43 -11.91
N PRO A 91 -18.72 1.23 -12.13
CA PRO A 91 -17.76 2.31 -12.12
C PRO A 91 -18.05 3.30 -13.26
N GLU A 92 -18.23 4.57 -12.91
CA GLU A 92 -18.31 5.64 -13.91
C GLU A 92 -16.92 5.85 -14.55
N LYS A 93 -16.89 5.99 -15.88
CA LYS A 93 -15.66 6.29 -16.60
C LYS A 93 -15.40 7.80 -16.60
N HIS A 94 -14.39 8.22 -15.83
CA HIS A 94 -13.94 9.59 -15.87
C HIS A 94 -12.99 9.87 -17.01
N ILE A 95 -13.38 10.81 -17.88
CA ILE A 95 -12.49 11.38 -18.91
C ILE A 95 -11.96 12.71 -18.36
N ALA A 96 -10.63 12.81 -18.18
CA ALA A 96 -9.99 14.05 -17.74
C ALA A 96 -10.31 15.21 -18.71
N ARG A 97 -10.71 16.36 -18.14
CA ARG A 97 -10.98 17.57 -18.92
C ARG A 97 -9.69 18.37 -19.15
N GLU A 98 -9.61 19.11 -20.24
CA GLU A 98 -8.48 19.99 -20.52
C GLU A 98 -8.36 21.06 -19.40
N GLY A 99 -7.13 21.27 -18.89
CA GLY A 99 -6.88 22.19 -17.77
C GLY A 99 -6.86 21.55 -16.37
N GLU A 100 -7.33 20.33 -16.21
CA GLU A 100 -7.21 19.56 -14.96
C GLU A 100 -5.78 19.06 -14.75
N TRP A 101 -5.38 18.89 -13.49
CA TRP A 101 -4.07 18.34 -13.14
C TRP A 101 -3.88 16.92 -13.68
N ARG A 102 -4.94 16.10 -13.57
CA ARG A 102 -4.96 14.72 -14.04
C ARG A 102 -4.77 14.58 -15.55
N SER A 103 -5.02 15.64 -16.35
CA SER A 103 -4.71 15.64 -17.79
C SER A 103 -3.20 15.65 -18.07
N LYS A 104 -2.37 15.98 -17.09
CA LYS A 104 -0.91 16.08 -17.20
C LYS A 104 -0.16 14.89 -16.60
N ILE A 105 -0.88 13.90 -16.13
CA ILE A 105 -0.34 12.68 -15.51
C ILE A 105 -0.96 11.44 -16.14
N GLN A 106 -0.35 10.30 -15.93
CA GLN A 106 -0.91 9.02 -16.37
C GLN A 106 -1.96 8.53 -15.38
N VAL A 107 -3.21 8.70 -15.74
CA VAL A 107 -4.38 8.24 -14.97
C VAL A 107 -4.73 6.82 -15.39
N ASN A 108 -5.23 6.03 -14.46
CA ASN A 108 -5.74 4.70 -14.74
C ASN A 108 -7.03 4.79 -15.59
N PRO A 109 -7.03 4.23 -16.81
CA PRO A 109 -8.22 4.27 -17.66
C PRO A 109 -9.39 3.44 -17.11
N ASN A 110 -9.12 2.53 -16.17
CA ASN A 110 -10.10 1.72 -15.48
C ASN A 110 -10.23 2.14 -14.00
N LEU A 111 -10.15 3.42 -13.73
CA LEU A 111 -10.35 4.00 -12.41
C LEU A 111 -11.66 3.52 -11.82
N LEU A 112 -11.57 2.89 -10.65
CA LEU A 112 -12.76 2.53 -9.86
C LEU A 112 -13.02 3.63 -8.84
N GLU A 113 -14.21 4.18 -8.89
CA GLU A 113 -14.66 5.14 -7.89
C GLU A 113 -15.95 4.69 -7.23
N TYR A 114 -16.14 5.09 -5.98
CA TYR A 114 -17.37 4.94 -5.25
C TYR A 114 -17.43 5.92 -4.07
N GLY A 115 -18.59 6.10 -3.50
CA GLY A 115 -18.84 6.96 -2.34
C GLY A 115 -20.24 7.55 -2.43
N GLU A 116 -20.72 8.10 -1.32
CA GLU A 116 -22.03 8.77 -1.24
C GLU A 116 -22.03 10.11 -1.99
N LYS A 117 -20.87 10.56 -2.46
CA LYS A 117 -20.68 11.81 -3.18
C LYS A 117 -21.20 13.05 -2.43
N LEU A 118 -21.15 13.02 -1.10
CA LEU A 118 -21.43 14.20 -0.27
C LEU A 118 -20.29 15.23 -0.37
N ALA A 119 -19.12 14.78 -0.75
CA ALA A 119 -18.01 15.56 -1.27
C ALA A 119 -17.21 14.68 -2.22
N GLU A 120 -16.59 15.26 -3.25
CA GLU A 120 -15.92 14.53 -4.33
C GLU A 120 -14.47 14.98 -4.52
N ILE A 121 -13.59 14.03 -4.81
CA ILE A 121 -12.24 14.32 -5.30
C ILE A 121 -12.38 14.60 -6.79
N ILE A 122 -12.46 15.88 -7.16
CA ILE A 122 -12.72 16.33 -8.54
C ILE A 122 -11.44 16.37 -9.37
N ASP A 123 -10.25 16.43 -8.76
CA ASP A 123 -8.97 16.43 -9.44
C ASP A 123 -7.85 15.92 -8.52
N PHE A 124 -6.80 15.34 -9.11
CA PHE A 124 -5.65 14.85 -8.37
C PHE A 124 -4.37 14.86 -9.22
N ALA A 125 -3.22 14.88 -8.58
CA ALA A 125 -1.93 14.79 -9.24
C ALA A 125 -0.81 14.32 -8.33
N VAL A 126 0.29 13.90 -8.95
CA VAL A 126 1.61 13.78 -8.36
C VAL A 126 2.48 14.91 -8.90
N ALA A 127 3.27 15.53 -8.03
CA ALA A 127 4.24 16.55 -8.41
C ALA A 127 5.63 16.18 -7.90
N ASP A 128 6.65 16.49 -8.67
CA ASP A 128 8.06 16.36 -8.28
C ASP A 128 8.50 17.46 -7.31
N LYS A 129 9.78 17.44 -6.92
CA LYS A 129 10.39 18.42 -6.01
C LYS A 129 10.30 19.87 -6.50
N ASN A 130 10.12 20.09 -7.80
CA ASN A 130 10.01 21.40 -8.43
C ASN A 130 8.55 21.82 -8.65
N GLY A 131 7.58 21.00 -8.24
CA GLY A 131 6.15 21.23 -8.46
C GLY A 131 5.64 20.86 -9.85
N LYS A 132 6.47 20.24 -10.70
CA LYS A 132 6.06 19.75 -12.02
C LYS A 132 5.19 18.50 -11.84
N LEU A 133 4.03 18.51 -12.46
CA LEU A 133 3.11 17.36 -12.48
C LEU A 133 3.71 16.22 -13.32
N THR A 134 3.82 15.05 -12.71
CA THR A 134 4.46 13.87 -13.32
C THR A 134 4.14 12.61 -12.54
N ASN A 135 4.14 11.46 -13.21
CA ASN A 135 4.05 10.16 -12.55
C ASN A 135 5.43 9.59 -12.18
N THR A 136 6.52 10.23 -12.62
CA THR A 136 7.88 9.72 -12.42
C THR A 136 8.62 10.55 -11.38
N ILE A 137 9.07 9.89 -10.31
CA ILE A 137 9.76 10.51 -9.19
C ILE A 137 11.11 9.82 -8.98
N GLU A 138 12.15 10.60 -8.75
CA GLU A 138 13.46 10.09 -8.38
C GLU A 138 13.44 9.62 -6.92
N LYS A 139 13.94 8.41 -6.66
CA LYS A 139 14.08 7.88 -5.29
C LYS A 139 14.90 8.84 -4.41
N GLY A 140 14.44 9.04 -3.18
CA GLY A 140 15.06 9.96 -2.22
C GLY A 140 14.72 11.43 -2.45
N SER A 141 14.07 11.79 -3.56
CA SER A 141 13.59 13.15 -3.78
C SER A 141 12.26 13.41 -3.07
N THR A 142 11.93 14.69 -2.91
CA THR A 142 10.61 15.10 -2.40
C THR A 142 9.57 14.97 -3.50
N CYS A 143 8.40 14.42 -3.19
CA CYS A 143 7.22 14.45 -4.04
C CYS A 143 6.01 14.98 -3.27
N THR A 144 4.97 15.38 -4.00
CA THR A 144 3.72 15.88 -3.42
C THR A 144 2.54 15.21 -4.12
N PHE A 145 1.68 14.55 -3.35
CA PHE A 145 0.39 14.09 -3.82
C PHE A 145 -0.64 15.18 -3.55
N LYS A 146 -1.44 15.52 -4.54
CA LYS A 146 -2.41 16.62 -4.47
C LYS A 146 -3.79 16.10 -4.81
N MET A 147 -4.77 16.57 -4.08
CA MET A 147 -6.19 16.35 -4.35
C MET A 147 -6.94 17.66 -4.30
N LYS A 148 -7.90 17.84 -5.19
CA LYS A 148 -8.88 18.91 -5.16
C LYS A 148 -10.23 18.29 -4.82
N ILE A 149 -10.88 18.80 -3.77
CA ILE A 149 -12.11 18.25 -3.20
C ILE A 149 -13.19 19.32 -3.30
N GLU A 150 -14.33 18.97 -3.84
CA GLU A 150 -15.54 19.79 -3.88
C GLU A 150 -16.55 19.21 -2.89
N PHE A 151 -17.18 20.08 -2.10
CA PHE A 151 -18.17 19.71 -1.11
C PHE A 151 -19.58 19.99 -1.65
N HIS A 152 -20.48 19.02 -1.46
CA HIS A 152 -21.87 19.09 -1.88
C HIS A 152 -22.82 19.13 -0.67
N LYS A 153 -22.26 19.10 0.53
CA LYS A 153 -22.92 19.29 1.82
C LYS A 153 -21.92 19.76 2.86
N ASP A 154 -22.43 20.32 3.94
CA ASP A 154 -21.62 20.66 5.10
C ASP A 154 -21.11 19.39 5.78
N LEU A 155 -19.80 19.19 5.79
CA LEU A 155 -19.14 18.03 6.37
C LEU A 155 -18.11 18.46 7.41
N GLN A 156 -18.27 17.97 8.63
CA GLN A 156 -17.34 18.25 9.73
C GLN A 156 -16.14 17.31 9.66
N GLU A 157 -14.94 17.86 9.81
CA GLU A 157 -13.68 17.13 9.94
C GLU A 157 -13.51 15.97 8.94
N PRO A 158 -13.64 16.21 7.62
CA PRO A 158 -13.49 15.16 6.64
C PRO A 158 -12.06 14.58 6.70
N ILE A 159 -11.96 13.25 6.58
CA ILE A 159 -10.70 12.52 6.61
C ILE A 159 -10.24 12.30 5.18
N VAL A 160 -9.15 12.95 4.80
CA VAL A 160 -8.54 12.80 3.47
C VAL A 160 -7.41 11.79 3.55
N ALA A 161 -7.27 10.93 2.55
CA ALA A 161 -6.31 9.82 2.58
C ALA A 161 -5.68 9.57 1.21
N PHE A 162 -4.48 9.01 1.22
CA PHE A 162 -3.92 8.31 0.06
C PHE A 162 -3.34 6.97 0.49
N THR A 163 -3.24 6.04 -0.47
CA THR A 163 -2.59 4.74 -0.29
C THR A 163 -1.75 4.43 -1.52
N ILE A 164 -0.53 3.94 -1.32
CA ILE A 164 0.34 3.43 -2.37
C ILE A 164 0.32 1.91 -2.32
N LYS A 165 0.14 1.27 -3.48
CA LYS A 165 0.10 -0.18 -3.65
C LYS A 165 1.13 -0.63 -4.67
N ASP A 166 1.55 -1.89 -4.58
CA ASP A 166 2.25 -2.54 -5.68
C ASP A 166 1.29 -2.92 -6.82
N MET A 167 1.83 -3.41 -7.93
CA MET A 167 1.04 -3.83 -9.10
C MET A 167 0.16 -5.07 -8.84
N ARG A 168 0.34 -5.76 -7.70
CA ARG A 168 -0.49 -6.88 -7.25
C ARG A 168 -1.65 -6.45 -6.36
N GLY A 169 -1.69 -5.16 -5.98
CA GLY A 169 -2.70 -4.60 -5.09
C GLY A 169 -2.34 -4.65 -3.61
N THR A 170 -1.10 -5.07 -3.27
CA THR A 170 -0.60 -5.05 -1.88
C THR A 170 -0.39 -3.61 -1.44
N GLU A 171 -0.99 -3.20 -0.35
CA GLU A 171 -0.79 -1.87 0.24
C GLU A 171 0.62 -1.78 0.83
N ILE A 172 1.41 -0.83 0.31
CA ILE A 172 2.80 -0.61 0.72
C ILE A 172 2.89 0.43 1.82
N THR A 173 2.21 1.54 1.63
CA THR A 173 2.15 2.65 2.58
C THR A 173 0.98 3.57 2.25
N GLY A 174 0.60 4.37 3.21
CA GLY A 174 -0.45 5.37 3.07
C GLY A 174 -0.64 6.10 4.39
N THR A 175 -1.35 7.21 4.33
CA THR A 175 -1.74 7.94 5.53
C THR A 175 -3.02 8.74 5.28
N ASN A 176 -3.54 9.35 6.33
CA ASN A 176 -4.69 10.23 6.26
C ASN A 176 -4.54 11.41 7.26
N THR A 177 -5.38 12.40 7.12
CA THR A 177 -5.35 13.59 7.97
C THR A 177 -5.51 13.26 9.45
N MET A 178 -6.33 12.26 9.79
CA MET A 178 -6.55 11.85 11.19
C MET A 178 -5.29 11.20 11.79
N PHE A 179 -4.60 10.31 11.08
CA PHE A 179 -3.35 9.69 11.54
C PHE A 179 -2.25 10.72 11.73
N GLU A 180 -2.17 11.70 10.84
CA GLU A 180 -1.21 12.81 10.92
C GLU A 180 -1.66 13.89 11.92
N ARG A 181 -2.80 13.72 12.61
CA ARG A 181 -3.36 14.66 13.59
C ARG A 181 -3.59 16.05 13.02
N ILE A 182 -3.98 16.10 11.75
CA ILE A 182 -4.37 17.33 11.07
C ILE A 182 -5.89 17.43 11.12
N THR A 183 -6.40 18.45 11.80
CA THR A 183 -7.82 18.79 11.77
C THR A 183 -8.14 19.43 10.42
N THR A 184 -8.96 18.75 9.62
CA THR A 184 -9.47 19.31 8.38
C THR A 184 -10.60 20.28 8.72
N PRO A 185 -10.60 21.52 8.21
CA PRO A 185 -11.74 22.43 8.44
C PRO A 185 -13.06 21.82 7.95
N THR A 186 -14.16 22.28 8.51
CA THR A 186 -15.50 21.98 7.99
C THR A 186 -15.58 22.46 6.55
N GLY A 187 -15.98 21.59 5.63
CA GLY A 187 -16.29 21.97 4.27
C GLY A 187 -17.77 22.35 4.19
N GLU A 188 -18.07 23.52 3.68
CA GLU A 188 -19.44 23.96 3.40
C GLU A 188 -19.84 23.58 1.97
N ASP A 189 -21.13 23.47 1.70
CA ASP A 189 -21.65 23.19 0.35
C ASP A 189 -21.13 24.21 -0.68
N GLY A 190 -20.51 23.72 -1.74
CA GLY A 190 -19.86 24.50 -2.79
C GLY A 190 -18.38 24.84 -2.53
N ASP A 191 -17.83 24.53 -1.36
CA ASP A 191 -16.42 24.77 -1.07
C ASP A 191 -15.52 23.86 -1.91
N ILE A 192 -14.36 24.38 -2.29
CA ILE A 192 -13.29 23.60 -2.95
C ILE A 192 -12.01 23.68 -2.14
N TYR A 193 -11.56 22.52 -1.65
CA TYR A 193 -10.31 22.42 -0.91
C TYR A 193 -9.21 21.75 -1.75
N VAL A 194 -7.98 22.20 -1.52
CA VAL A 194 -6.77 21.55 -2.04
C VAL A 194 -6.01 20.94 -0.89
N VAL A 195 -5.89 19.62 -0.89
CA VAL A 195 -5.10 18.87 0.07
C VAL A 195 -3.83 18.39 -0.58
N SER A 196 -2.69 18.54 0.11
CA SER A 196 -1.37 18.20 -0.40
C SER A 196 -0.59 17.39 0.63
N TYR A 197 -0.11 16.21 0.24
CA TYR A 197 0.78 15.38 1.02
C TYR A 197 2.19 15.48 0.47
N ARG A 198 3.07 16.15 1.19
CA ARG A 198 4.47 16.30 0.81
C ARG A 198 5.32 15.30 1.58
N GLN A 199 6.07 14.49 0.86
CA GLN A 199 6.88 13.44 1.45
C GLN A 199 8.12 13.12 0.63
N ARG A 200 9.04 12.37 1.21
CA ARG A 200 10.21 11.85 0.52
C ARG A 200 9.86 10.50 -0.11
N ALA A 201 10.31 10.26 -1.35
CA ALA A 201 10.06 9.04 -2.10
C ALA A 201 11.16 8.00 -1.80
N ASP A 202 11.09 7.35 -0.64
CA ASP A 202 12.06 6.32 -0.21
C ASP A 202 11.64 4.89 -0.60
N LEU A 203 10.68 4.77 -1.51
CA LEU A 203 10.28 3.49 -2.08
C LEU A 203 11.38 2.93 -2.99
N GLN A 204 11.42 1.62 -3.14
CA GLN A 204 12.27 0.94 -4.12
C GLN A 204 11.91 1.39 -5.54
N GLY A 205 12.88 1.37 -6.46
CA GLY A 205 12.62 1.62 -7.88
C GLY A 205 11.60 0.63 -8.44
N GLY A 206 10.60 1.13 -9.15
CA GLY A 206 9.52 0.32 -9.69
C GLY A 206 8.25 1.10 -9.95
N GLU A 207 7.21 0.38 -10.32
CA GLU A 207 5.88 0.92 -10.58
C GLU A 207 4.93 0.62 -9.43
N TYR A 208 4.15 1.62 -9.07
CA TYR A 208 3.18 1.59 -7.98
C TYR A 208 1.86 2.19 -8.45
N LEU A 209 0.81 1.96 -7.69
CA LEU A 209 -0.52 2.53 -7.89
C LEU A 209 -0.87 3.40 -6.69
N ILE A 210 -1.49 4.55 -6.96
CA ILE A 210 -1.97 5.47 -5.92
C ILE A 210 -3.50 5.44 -5.90
N SER A 211 -4.04 5.26 -4.71
CA SER A 211 -5.47 5.42 -4.43
C SER A 211 -5.68 6.64 -3.55
N PHE A 212 -6.81 7.32 -3.72
CA PHE A 212 -7.22 8.45 -2.92
C PHE A 212 -8.54 8.19 -2.22
N GLY A 213 -8.76 8.78 -1.06
CA GLY A 213 -9.96 8.58 -0.28
C GLY A 213 -10.40 9.83 0.47
N LEU A 214 -11.70 10.01 0.55
CA LEU A 214 -12.38 11.02 1.33
C LEU A 214 -13.46 10.34 2.15
N THR A 215 -13.34 10.40 3.47
CA THR A 215 -14.20 9.70 4.41
C THR A 215 -14.52 10.60 5.59
N GLY A 216 -15.33 10.14 6.51
CA GLY A 216 -15.63 10.84 7.75
C GLY A 216 -16.58 10.05 8.63
N TYR A 217 -17.18 10.74 9.59
CA TYR A 217 -18.19 10.18 10.49
C TYR A 217 -19.47 10.99 10.39
N SER A 218 -20.61 10.31 10.27
CA SER A 218 -21.94 10.89 10.29
C SER A 218 -22.81 10.15 11.29
N GLY A 219 -23.35 10.85 12.29
CA GLY A 219 -24.14 10.21 13.35
C GLY A 219 -23.37 9.16 14.19
N GLY A 220 -22.05 9.14 14.13
CA GLY A 220 -21.20 8.15 14.79
C GLY A 220 -20.76 6.99 13.89
N ASP A 221 -21.35 6.85 12.72
CA ASP A 221 -21.02 5.83 11.73
C ASP A 221 -19.92 6.32 10.77
N PHE A 222 -19.02 5.41 10.39
CA PHE A 222 -18.00 5.69 9.39
C PHE A 222 -18.62 5.70 7.99
N VAL A 223 -18.41 6.81 7.26
CA VAL A 223 -18.97 7.04 5.94
C VAL A 223 -17.86 7.27 4.92
N VAL A 224 -18.00 6.66 3.75
CA VAL A 224 -17.14 6.93 2.59
C VAL A 224 -17.82 7.96 1.72
N TYR A 225 -17.30 9.19 1.68
CA TYR A 225 -17.82 10.24 0.83
C TYR A 225 -17.39 10.02 -0.62
N HIS A 226 -16.08 9.76 -0.84
CA HIS A 226 -15.56 9.44 -2.18
C HIS A 226 -14.26 8.64 -2.09
N ARG A 227 -14.12 7.62 -2.94
CA ARG A 227 -12.92 6.81 -3.03
C ARG A 227 -12.54 6.57 -4.48
N LEU A 228 -11.25 6.80 -4.79
CA LEU A 228 -10.66 6.55 -6.09
C LEU A 228 -9.61 5.44 -5.92
N TYR A 229 -9.90 4.24 -6.42
CA TYR A 229 -8.96 3.13 -6.38
C TYR A 229 -8.02 3.18 -7.57
N ASP A 230 -6.71 3.03 -7.27
CA ASP A 230 -5.66 2.96 -8.27
C ASP A 230 -5.77 4.11 -9.28
N ALA A 231 -6.01 5.32 -8.78
CA ALA A 231 -6.33 6.50 -9.55
C ALA A 231 -5.26 6.85 -10.59
N CYS A 232 -3.98 6.67 -10.24
CA CYS A 232 -2.87 6.90 -11.14
C CYS A 232 -1.68 5.99 -10.81
N SER A 233 -0.77 5.86 -11.77
CA SER A 233 0.52 5.20 -11.55
C SER A 233 1.52 6.15 -10.88
N LEU A 234 2.51 5.58 -10.19
CA LEU A 234 3.70 6.24 -9.68
C LEU A 234 4.91 5.40 -10.07
N VAL A 235 5.81 5.97 -10.84
CA VAL A 235 7.07 5.34 -11.21
C VAL A 235 8.18 5.94 -10.35
N VAL A 236 8.83 5.11 -9.54
CA VAL A 236 10.02 5.51 -8.78
C VAL A 236 11.26 5.07 -9.53
N VAL A 237 12.07 6.04 -9.96
CA VAL A 237 13.34 5.78 -10.63
C VAL A 237 14.46 5.75 -9.59
N SER A 238 15.25 4.69 -9.59
CA SER A 238 16.35 4.51 -8.65
C SER A 238 17.58 3.90 -9.33
N SER A 239 18.75 4.44 -9.01
CA SER A 239 20.04 3.81 -9.32
C SER A 239 20.52 2.85 -8.23
N LYS A 240 19.86 2.86 -7.05
CA LYS A 240 20.17 2.03 -5.89
C LYS A 240 19.09 0.95 -5.72
N ASN A 241 19.50 -0.30 -5.69
CA ASN A 241 18.62 -1.43 -5.37
C ASN A 241 18.79 -1.81 -3.89
N THR A 242 17.68 -1.98 -3.20
CA THR A 242 17.59 -2.47 -1.83
C THR A 242 16.62 -3.65 -1.77
N VAL A 243 16.53 -4.31 -0.63
CA VAL A 243 15.56 -5.40 -0.42
C VAL A 243 14.23 -4.83 0.05
N GLY A 244 13.11 -5.38 -0.44
CA GLY A 244 11.76 -4.96 -0.05
C GLY A 244 11.27 -3.74 -0.79
N PHE A 245 10.31 -3.01 -0.20
CA PHE A 245 9.64 -1.87 -0.83
C PHE A 245 10.18 -0.51 -0.38
N TYR A 246 10.86 -0.46 0.74
CA TYR A 246 11.29 0.78 1.39
C TYR A 246 12.79 0.76 1.67
N ASP A 247 13.46 1.87 1.38
CA ASP A 247 14.88 2.06 1.68
C ASP A 247 15.03 2.91 2.96
N MET A 248 15.51 2.30 4.00
CA MET A 248 15.78 2.99 5.28
C MET A 248 16.99 3.94 5.22
N ASN A 249 17.68 4.01 4.07
CA ASN A 249 18.89 4.83 3.87
C ASN A 249 19.97 4.54 4.92
N SER A 250 20.22 3.26 5.16
CA SER A 250 21.19 2.82 6.17
C SER A 250 22.59 3.35 5.89
N GLU A 251 23.26 3.86 6.91
CA GLU A 251 24.67 4.15 6.93
C GLU A 251 25.43 2.88 7.38
N ILE A 252 26.46 2.50 6.65
CA ILE A 252 27.21 1.26 6.91
C ILE A 252 28.64 1.62 7.25
N ALA A 253 29.09 1.21 8.44
CA ALA A 253 30.49 1.25 8.83
C ALA A 253 31.05 -0.18 8.90
N VAL A 254 32.22 -0.39 8.31
CA VAL A 254 32.93 -1.67 8.37
C VAL A 254 34.26 -1.42 9.05
N CYS A 255 34.44 -2.01 10.23
CA CYS A 255 35.68 -1.93 10.98
C CYS A 255 36.30 -3.35 11.07
N ARG A 256 37.61 -3.45 10.90
CA ARG A 256 38.34 -4.69 11.17
C ARG A 256 38.53 -4.80 12.68
N GLU A 257 38.07 -5.88 13.27
CA GLU A 257 38.38 -6.20 14.66
C GLU A 257 39.85 -6.66 14.74
N GLU A 258 40.69 -5.92 15.48
CA GLU A 258 42.04 -6.36 15.78
C GLU A 258 41.92 -7.52 16.77
N THR A 259 42.21 -8.73 16.29
CA THR A 259 42.40 -9.89 17.17
C THR A 259 43.63 -9.59 18.04
N THR A 260 43.40 -9.30 19.33
CA THR A 260 44.44 -9.33 20.35
C THR A 260 44.99 -10.75 20.44
N GLY A 261 45.90 -11.06 19.54
CA GLY A 261 46.58 -12.34 19.46
C GLY A 261 48.01 -12.27 20.01
N SER A 262 48.22 -13.01 21.07
CA SER A 262 49.47 -13.42 21.69
C SER A 262 50.41 -12.33 22.21
N VAL A 263 50.40 -12.18 23.51
CA VAL A 263 51.55 -11.72 24.30
C VAL A 263 52.76 -12.60 23.91
N GLY A 264 53.54 -12.08 22.97
CA GLY A 264 54.85 -12.62 22.68
C GLY A 264 55.75 -12.39 23.90
N ALA A 265 56.13 -13.48 24.56
CA ALA A 265 57.09 -13.48 25.64
C ALA A 265 58.38 -12.74 25.18
N GLY A 266 58.62 -11.62 25.84
CA GLY A 266 59.85 -10.85 25.64
C GLY A 266 61.08 -11.67 25.99
N VAL A 267 61.86 -12.03 24.96
CA VAL A 267 63.22 -12.48 25.12
C VAL A 267 64.06 -11.27 25.48
N LYS A 268 64.45 -11.16 26.76
CA LYS A 268 65.52 -10.26 27.20
C LYS A 268 66.82 -10.68 26.53
N LYS A 269 67.39 -9.82 25.69
CA LYS A 269 68.79 -9.91 25.28
C LYS A 269 69.64 -9.43 26.45
N PRO A 270 70.76 -10.19 26.81
CA PRO A 270 71.66 -9.72 27.80
C PRO A 270 72.71 -8.78 27.17
N GLY A 271 73.04 -7.75 27.88
CA GLY A 271 74.19 -6.90 27.99
C GLY A 271 75.08 -6.59 26.80
N GLN A 272 75.45 -5.30 26.72
CA GLN A 272 76.84 -4.90 26.59
C GLN A 272 77.01 -3.43 27.08
N ALA A 273 77.87 -3.31 28.10
CA ALA A 273 78.86 -2.29 28.46
C ALA A 273 78.47 -0.82 28.31
#